data_71af4da906621b954f4a66da0f2020fb
#
_entry.id   71af4da906621b954f4a66da0f2020fb
#
_cell.length_a   1.000
_cell.length_b   1.000
_cell.length_c   1.000
_cell.angle_alpha   90.00
_cell.angle_beta   90.00
_cell.angle_gamma   90.00
#
_symmetry.space_group_name_H-M   'P 1'
#
loop_
_entity.id
_entity.type
_entity.pdbx_description
1 polymer ?
#
loop_
_entity_poly.entity_id
_entity_poly.type
_entity_poly.pdbx_seq_one_letter_code
_entity_poly.pdbx_strand_id
1 'polypeptide(L)'
;MGLIISYVILMVLAEIGILRKKYHHLPEYSKYMIDTSPYTPGVSIVAPAYNEERTIVDNVNSLLSQDYPLFEVIIVNDGSRDKTLELLIENFSLVEVPFAYVEYIHTKPYKRLFKSTNPEYKRLIVVDKENGGTKADAVNAGLNASSYPYFINTDVDCILSKDAIAQCIQPILESRDVIAVSGVMTSSNGCTVKNGRIVKRLPPHTPWALFQTLEYMRSFLVGKMGWSTINAMPNVSGGYGLFDKKIVIAAGGYSSDSFAEDMDMIIRMVGYCCDFKRKYRIVQIPANCCWTEVPATLTTLSRQRIRWGRGLIQTFMRHRRFIFNYKYRRLGMVTLPYVFIFEFIAPVIEFFGILLFVYQAFTGTVNWRSALVIFLAIYTFCVILGMVVILYDYMIGGTFSKARSYMWIVLAAFLEPFLYHPFIVFFSIRGYFNYLVNKRAVWGEMTRKGFSGKKNKVKAAESSGVGGTL
;
A
#
# COMPACT_ATOMS: atom_id res chain seq x y z
N MET A 1 -2.75 -20.76 -19.65
CA MET A 1 -1.57 -21.57 -19.24
C MET A 1 -0.41 -20.69 -18.75
N GLY A 2 0.10 -19.71 -19.50
CA GLY A 2 1.24 -18.88 -19.07
C GLY A 2 1.06 -18.21 -17.72
N LEU A 3 -0.12 -17.66 -17.44
CA LEU A 3 -0.44 -17.03 -16.14
C LEU A 3 -0.39 -18.05 -14.99
N ILE A 4 -0.93 -19.25 -15.18
CA ILE A 4 -0.88 -20.34 -14.20
C ILE A 4 0.58 -20.70 -13.88
N ILE A 5 1.39 -20.92 -14.90
CA ILE A 5 2.82 -21.25 -14.76
C ILE A 5 3.54 -20.15 -13.99
N SER A 6 3.28 -18.88 -14.32
CA SER A 6 3.91 -17.75 -13.63
C SER A 6 3.53 -17.67 -12.15
N TYR A 7 2.27 -17.92 -11.80
CA TYR A 7 1.85 -17.96 -10.40
C TYR A 7 2.44 -19.17 -9.64
N VAL A 8 2.58 -20.34 -10.27
CA VAL A 8 3.27 -21.49 -9.66
C VAL A 8 4.73 -21.14 -9.36
N ILE A 9 5.43 -20.50 -10.31
CA ILE A 9 6.81 -20.05 -10.09
C ILE A 9 6.86 -19.04 -8.93
N LEU A 10 5.95 -18.07 -8.90
CA LEU A 10 5.90 -17.07 -7.82
C LEU A 10 5.57 -17.71 -6.46
N MET A 11 4.70 -18.71 -6.39
CA MET A 11 4.44 -19.48 -5.16
C MET A 11 5.70 -20.15 -4.62
N VAL A 12 6.45 -20.86 -5.48
CA VAL A 12 7.71 -21.50 -5.09
C VAL A 12 8.73 -20.48 -4.62
N LEU A 13 8.89 -19.38 -5.33
CA LEU A 13 9.79 -18.29 -4.95
C LEU A 13 9.36 -17.63 -3.64
N ALA A 14 8.06 -17.45 -3.42
CA ALA A 14 7.50 -16.90 -2.19
C ALA A 14 7.75 -17.83 -1.00
N GLU A 15 7.55 -19.12 -1.16
CA GLU A 15 7.85 -20.13 -0.13
C GLU A 15 9.32 -20.09 0.29
N ILE A 16 10.24 -20.10 -0.69
CA ILE A 16 11.68 -19.93 -0.43
C ILE A 16 11.95 -18.63 0.35
N GLY A 17 11.30 -17.52 -0.04
CA GLY A 17 11.44 -16.23 0.62
C GLY A 17 10.90 -16.23 2.06
N ILE A 18 9.74 -16.83 2.30
CA ILE A 18 9.11 -16.95 3.62
C ILE A 18 9.95 -17.86 4.53
N LEU A 19 10.36 -19.04 4.04
CA LEU A 19 11.16 -19.99 4.81
C LEU A 19 12.52 -19.39 5.22
N ARG A 20 13.21 -18.74 4.29
CA ARG A 20 14.48 -18.06 4.60
C ARG A 20 14.32 -16.99 5.67
N LYS A 21 13.20 -16.23 5.67
CA LYS A 21 12.93 -15.16 6.62
C LYS A 21 12.21 -15.59 7.90
N LYS A 22 11.62 -16.81 7.93
CA LYS A 22 11.01 -17.36 9.16
C LYS A 22 12.00 -17.47 10.31
N TYR A 23 13.30 -17.63 10.02
CA TYR A 23 14.37 -17.64 11.01
C TYR A 23 14.81 -16.23 11.42
N HIS A 24 14.30 -15.19 10.76
CA HIS A 24 14.57 -13.78 11.04
C HIS A 24 13.35 -13.03 11.64
N HIS A 25 12.47 -13.74 12.38
CA HIS A 25 11.68 -13.01 13.38
C HIS A 25 12.67 -12.20 14.20
N LEU A 26 12.36 -10.90 14.45
CA LEU A 26 13.19 -10.07 15.33
C LEU A 26 13.58 -10.93 16.56
N PRO A 27 14.74 -11.59 16.60
CA PRO A 27 15.18 -12.20 17.82
C PRO A 27 15.25 -11.08 18.85
N GLU A 28 14.97 -11.35 20.10
CA GLU A 28 15.14 -10.37 21.19
C GLU A 28 16.50 -9.68 21.11
N TYR A 29 17.52 -10.42 20.68
CA TYR A 29 18.84 -9.90 20.39
C TYR A 29 18.87 -8.82 19.29
N SER A 30 18.15 -9.00 18.18
CA SER A 30 18.09 -7.97 17.10
C SER A 30 17.37 -6.73 17.58
N LYS A 31 16.30 -6.87 18.38
CA LYS A 31 15.62 -5.74 19.01
C LYS A 31 16.56 -5.01 19.99
N TYR A 32 17.23 -5.75 20.86
CA TYR A 32 18.22 -5.19 21.77
C TYR A 32 19.31 -4.41 21.03
N MET A 33 19.85 -4.95 19.94
CA MET A 33 20.84 -4.27 19.12
C MET A 33 20.32 -2.99 18.48
N ILE A 34 19.07 -2.99 17.99
CA ILE A 34 18.41 -1.79 17.44
C ILE A 34 18.24 -0.73 18.53
N ASP A 35 17.82 -1.11 19.72
CA ASP A 35 17.53 -0.18 20.81
C ASP A 35 18.78 0.43 21.45
N THR A 36 19.91 -0.28 21.45
CA THR A 36 21.13 0.12 22.18
C THR A 36 22.26 0.60 21.28
N SER A 37 22.28 0.25 20.00
CA SER A 37 23.36 0.61 19.09
C SER A 37 23.34 2.10 18.72
N PRO A 38 24.48 2.81 18.85
CA PRO A 38 24.58 4.19 18.37
C PRO A 38 24.55 4.30 16.84
N TYR A 39 24.67 3.18 16.13
CA TYR A 39 24.64 3.11 14.66
C TYR A 39 23.25 2.80 14.12
N THR A 40 22.23 2.71 14.98
CA THR A 40 20.85 2.50 14.56
C THR A 40 20.41 3.66 13.67
N PRO A 41 20.00 3.40 12.41
CA PRO A 41 19.66 4.47 11.48
C PRO A 41 18.34 5.13 11.87
N GLY A 42 18.30 6.46 11.76
CA GLY A 42 17.05 7.21 11.95
C GLY A 42 16.08 7.04 10.77
N VAL A 43 14.79 7.09 11.07
CA VAL A 43 13.71 6.92 10.10
C VAL A 43 12.69 8.04 10.22
N SER A 44 12.35 8.71 9.11
CA SER A 44 11.29 9.71 9.04
C SER A 44 10.01 9.07 8.52
N ILE A 45 8.91 9.11 9.27
CA ILE A 45 7.58 8.72 8.76
C ILE A 45 6.96 9.94 8.09
N VAL A 46 6.69 9.85 6.80
CA VAL A 46 6.05 10.93 6.01
C VAL A 46 4.63 10.52 5.69
N ALA A 47 3.66 11.30 6.16
CA ALA A 47 2.24 11.04 5.98
C ALA A 47 1.51 12.30 5.47
N PRO A 48 1.11 12.34 4.18
CA PRO A 48 0.31 13.44 3.63
C PRO A 48 -1.12 13.38 4.14
N ALA A 49 -1.69 14.53 4.51
CA ALA A 49 -3.05 14.70 4.99
C ALA A 49 -3.79 15.75 4.16
N TYR A 50 -5.01 15.43 3.71
CA TYR A 50 -5.91 16.34 3.03
C TYR A 50 -7.36 16.04 3.42
N ASN A 51 -8.02 16.95 4.15
CA ASN A 51 -9.40 16.82 4.64
C ASN A 51 -9.63 15.55 5.47
N GLU A 52 -8.83 15.36 6.53
CA GLU A 52 -8.83 14.17 7.39
C GLU A 52 -9.30 14.47 8.83
N GLU A 53 -10.13 15.50 9.05
CA GLU A 53 -10.59 15.95 10.38
C GLU A 53 -11.15 14.83 11.27
N ARG A 54 -11.71 13.76 10.66
CA ARG A 54 -12.34 12.66 11.39
C ARG A 54 -11.36 11.67 12.02
N THR A 55 -10.18 11.54 11.46
CA THR A 55 -9.24 10.44 11.76
C THR A 55 -7.86 10.91 12.14
N ILE A 56 -7.51 12.16 11.84
CA ILE A 56 -6.15 12.69 11.93
C ILE A 56 -5.51 12.49 13.31
N VAL A 57 -6.24 12.74 14.41
CA VAL A 57 -5.70 12.64 15.77
C VAL A 57 -5.37 11.19 16.14
N ASP A 58 -6.28 10.25 15.86
CA ASP A 58 -6.05 8.82 16.13
C ASP A 58 -4.90 8.27 15.27
N ASN A 59 -4.81 8.72 14.01
CA ASN A 59 -3.78 8.27 13.07
C ASN A 59 -2.40 8.81 13.44
N VAL A 60 -2.27 10.08 13.82
CA VAL A 60 -1.00 10.66 14.29
C VAL A 60 -0.53 9.97 15.58
N ASN A 61 -1.44 9.67 16.51
CA ASN A 61 -1.11 8.87 17.70
C ASN A 61 -0.61 7.47 17.34
N SER A 62 -1.17 6.82 16.31
CA SER A 62 -0.67 5.55 15.78
C SER A 62 0.76 5.67 15.27
N LEU A 63 1.04 6.69 14.46
CA LEU A 63 2.36 6.93 13.90
C LEU A 63 3.41 7.24 14.98
N LEU A 64 3.04 8.01 16.01
CA LEU A 64 3.91 8.33 17.14
C LEU A 64 4.16 7.14 18.09
N SER A 65 3.33 6.09 18.02
CA SER A 65 3.39 4.93 18.93
C SER A 65 4.41 3.85 18.52
N GLN A 66 5.32 4.15 17.58
CA GLN A 66 6.32 3.20 17.12
C GLN A 66 7.35 2.85 18.20
N ASP A 67 7.66 1.55 18.29
CA ASP A 67 8.68 1.00 19.18
C ASP A 67 10.04 0.98 18.43
N TYR A 68 10.61 2.19 18.28
CA TYR A 68 11.88 2.42 17.61
C TYR A 68 12.61 3.63 18.23
N PRO A 69 13.93 3.56 18.48
CA PRO A 69 14.61 4.59 19.26
C PRO A 69 14.74 5.93 18.53
N LEU A 70 15.01 5.92 17.23
CA LEU A 70 15.38 7.11 16.47
C LEU A 70 14.45 7.32 15.27
N PHE A 71 13.31 7.99 15.49
CA PHE A 71 12.37 8.34 14.42
C PHE A 71 11.72 9.69 14.63
N GLU A 72 11.18 10.24 13.57
CA GLU A 72 10.31 11.41 13.55
C GLU A 72 9.07 11.14 12.71
N VAL A 73 8.00 11.89 12.95
CA VAL A 73 6.75 11.83 12.20
C VAL A 73 6.50 13.18 11.56
N ILE A 74 6.35 13.21 10.26
CA ILE A 74 6.13 14.40 9.46
C ILE A 74 4.75 14.30 8.83
N ILE A 75 3.81 15.07 9.34
CA ILE A 75 2.49 15.23 8.75
C ILE A 75 2.53 16.40 7.79
N VAL A 76 2.14 16.17 6.56
CA VAL A 76 2.07 17.23 5.55
C VAL A 76 0.60 17.57 5.30
N ASN A 77 0.16 18.70 5.86
CA ASN A 77 -1.16 19.26 5.56
C ASN A 77 -1.13 19.92 4.17
N ASP A 78 -1.69 19.22 3.18
CA ASP A 78 -1.69 19.64 1.77
C ASP A 78 -2.85 20.61 1.47
N GLY A 79 -2.93 21.71 2.23
CA GLY A 79 -3.94 22.74 2.07
C GLY A 79 -5.36 22.25 2.35
N SER A 80 -5.57 21.51 3.44
CA SER A 80 -6.90 21.09 3.90
C SER A 80 -7.84 22.28 4.08
N ARG A 81 -9.13 22.06 3.81
CA ARG A 81 -10.20 23.05 3.91
C ARG A 81 -11.14 22.81 5.08
N ASP A 82 -10.97 21.67 5.76
CA ASP A 82 -11.67 21.28 6.97
C ASP A 82 -10.84 21.60 8.23
N LYS A 83 -11.22 21.07 9.38
CA LYS A 83 -10.55 21.30 10.66
C LYS A 83 -9.29 20.46 10.89
N THR A 84 -8.71 19.86 9.84
CA THR A 84 -7.54 18.97 9.99
C THR A 84 -6.37 19.67 10.68
N LEU A 85 -6.01 20.88 10.23
CA LEU A 85 -4.86 21.62 10.79
C LEU A 85 -5.14 22.13 12.20
N GLU A 86 -6.33 22.66 12.46
CA GLU A 86 -6.76 23.14 13.79
C GLU A 86 -6.70 21.99 14.82
N LEU A 87 -7.23 20.82 14.47
CA LEU A 87 -7.18 19.64 15.33
C LEU A 87 -5.75 19.16 15.62
N LEU A 88 -4.84 19.26 14.66
CA LEU A 88 -3.42 18.97 14.87
C LEU A 88 -2.81 19.96 15.88
N ILE A 89 -3.04 21.25 15.70
CA ILE A 89 -2.50 22.31 16.58
C ILE A 89 -2.99 22.13 18.00
N GLU A 90 -4.29 21.94 18.19
CA GLU A 90 -4.93 21.84 19.51
C GLU A 90 -4.52 20.56 20.25
N ASN A 91 -4.60 19.39 19.59
CA ASN A 91 -4.39 18.10 20.27
C ASN A 91 -2.91 17.79 20.54
N PHE A 92 -1.98 18.35 19.76
CA PHE A 92 -0.55 18.07 19.92
C PHE A 92 0.24 19.28 20.42
N SER A 93 -0.42 20.35 20.90
CA SER A 93 0.21 21.58 21.44
C SER A 93 1.27 22.12 20.49
N LEU A 94 0.90 22.32 19.20
CA LEU A 94 1.82 22.74 18.17
C LEU A 94 2.01 24.26 18.18
N VAL A 95 3.26 24.69 17.99
CA VAL A 95 3.62 26.10 17.77
C VAL A 95 4.38 26.22 16.45
N GLU A 96 4.17 27.35 15.79
CA GLU A 96 4.92 27.68 14.58
C GLU A 96 6.40 27.90 14.93
N VAL A 97 7.29 27.35 14.12
CA VAL A 97 8.73 27.47 14.32
C VAL A 97 9.41 27.92 13.03
N PRO A 98 10.42 28.85 13.11
CA PRO A 98 11.29 29.10 11.99
C PRO A 98 12.13 27.86 11.72
N PHE A 99 12.00 27.27 10.55
CA PHE A 99 12.69 26.04 10.19
C PHE A 99 13.46 26.21 8.88
N ALA A 100 14.72 25.80 8.85
CA ALA A 100 15.49 25.73 7.64
C ALA A 100 14.96 24.60 6.76
N TYR A 101 14.33 24.93 5.67
CA TYR A 101 13.73 24.00 4.72
C TYR A 101 14.63 23.90 3.49
N VAL A 102 15.16 22.70 3.25
CA VAL A 102 15.99 22.45 2.06
C VAL A 102 15.13 21.82 0.99
N GLU A 103 14.88 22.53 -0.09
CA GLU A 103 14.08 22.03 -1.21
C GLU A 103 14.96 21.18 -2.13
N TYR A 104 15.05 19.87 -1.86
CA TYR A 104 15.70 18.89 -2.73
C TYR A 104 14.87 18.56 -3.97
N ILE A 105 13.55 18.61 -3.82
CA ILE A 105 12.55 18.31 -4.85
C ILE A 105 11.57 19.46 -4.88
N HIS A 106 11.34 20.02 -6.06
CA HIS A 106 10.40 21.13 -6.21
C HIS A 106 8.97 20.72 -5.87
N THR A 107 8.30 21.52 -5.03
CA THR A 107 6.92 21.32 -4.59
C THR A 107 6.16 22.63 -4.60
N LYS A 108 4.83 22.59 -4.42
CA LYS A 108 4.08 23.80 -4.09
C LYS A 108 4.59 24.37 -2.76
N PRO A 109 4.62 25.70 -2.61
CA PRO A 109 5.23 26.36 -1.46
C PRO A 109 4.66 25.86 -0.13
N TYR A 110 5.54 25.65 0.86
CA TYR A 110 5.11 25.53 2.25
C TYR A 110 4.76 26.92 2.80
N LYS A 111 3.83 26.96 3.74
CA LYS A 111 3.39 28.19 4.41
C LYS A 111 4.03 28.31 5.79
N ARG A 112 3.90 27.25 6.59
CA ARG A 112 4.31 27.22 7.99
C ARG A 112 4.81 25.84 8.38
N LEU A 113 5.67 25.81 9.37
CA LEU A 113 6.13 24.60 10.03
C LEU A 113 5.80 24.65 11.51
N PHE A 114 5.35 23.53 12.04
CA PHE A 114 4.97 23.44 13.44
C PHE A 114 5.72 22.32 14.14
N LYS A 115 6.07 22.54 15.41
CA LYS A 115 6.58 21.52 16.34
C LYS A 115 5.80 21.58 17.64
N SER A 116 5.74 20.45 18.35
CA SER A 116 5.07 20.38 19.65
C SER A 116 5.92 21.00 20.76
N THR A 117 5.27 21.77 21.64
CA THR A 117 5.83 22.22 22.92
C THR A 117 5.74 21.13 23.98
N ASN A 118 4.88 20.12 23.80
CA ASN A 118 4.79 18.98 24.70
C ASN A 118 5.91 17.97 24.39
N PRO A 119 6.79 17.65 25.38
CA PRO A 119 7.88 16.67 25.21
C PRO A 119 7.42 15.28 24.74
N GLU A 120 6.18 14.88 25.04
CA GLU A 120 5.59 13.62 24.59
C GLU A 120 5.52 13.54 23.06
N TYR A 121 5.27 14.68 22.40
CA TYR A 121 5.12 14.78 20.95
C TYR A 121 6.31 15.44 20.26
N LYS A 122 7.48 15.48 20.88
CA LYS A 122 8.71 16.11 20.34
C LYS A 122 9.15 15.57 18.98
N ARG A 123 8.68 14.35 18.62
CA ARG A 123 8.97 13.68 17.36
C ARG A 123 8.04 14.11 16.21
N LEU A 124 6.99 14.90 16.53
CA LEU A 124 6.02 15.36 15.54
C LEU A 124 6.46 16.67 14.91
N ILE A 125 6.42 16.70 13.58
CA ILE A 125 6.59 17.88 12.73
C ILE A 125 5.37 17.97 11.84
N VAL A 126 4.77 19.17 11.73
CA VAL A 126 3.67 19.41 10.80
C VAL A 126 4.08 20.46 9.80
N VAL A 127 3.99 20.13 8.52
CA VAL A 127 4.24 21.02 7.39
C VAL A 127 2.89 21.46 6.83
N ASP A 128 2.56 22.74 6.92
CA ASP A 128 1.38 23.33 6.29
C ASP A 128 1.80 23.96 4.96
N LYS A 129 1.20 23.54 3.85
CA LYS A 129 1.56 23.98 2.51
C LYS A 129 0.36 24.30 1.63
N GLU A 130 0.60 24.92 0.50
CA GLU A 130 -0.40 25.08 -0.55
C GLU A 130 -0.73 23.71 -1.16
N ASN A 131 -2.02 23.51 -1.48
CA ASN A 131 -2.46 22.24 -2.07
C ASN A 131 -1.76 21.98 -3.40
N GLY A 132 -1.03 20.86 -3.47
CA GLY A 132 -0.31 20.41 -4.67
C GLY A 132 -1.19 19.66 -5.67
N GLY A 133 -2.43 19.34 -5.30
CA GLY A 133 -3.37 18.61 -6.13
C GLY A 133 -3.07 17.10 -6.23
N THR A 134 -1.96 16.63 -5.65
CA THR A 134 -1.56 15.23 -5.68
C THR A 134 -0.84 14.81 -4.40
N LYS A 135 -1.02 13.53 -4.01
CA LYS A 135 -0.28 12.94 -2.91
C LYS A 135 1.24 13.04 -3.10
N ALA A 136 1.72 12.90 -4.32
CA ALA A 136 3.14 12.95 -4.67
C ALA A 136 3.81 14.25 -4.26
N ASP A 137 3.17 15.39 -4.51
CA ASP A 137 3.68 16.71 -4.12
C ASP A 137 3.79 16.85 -2.59
N ALA A 138 2.78 16.40 -1.85
CA ALA A 138 2.79 16.41 -0.40
C ALA A 138 3.88 15.49 0.19
N VAL A 139 4.07 14.29 -0.37
CA VAL A 139 5.16 13.37 0.05
C VAL A 139 6.52 14.01 -0.20
N ASN A 140 6.73 14.65 -1.35
CA ASN A 140 7.98 15.35 -1.67
C ASN A 140 8.26 16.50 -0.68
N ALA A 141 7.24 17.25 -0.28
CA ALA A 141 7.38 18.29 0.75
C ALA A 141 7.80 17.69 2.10
N GLY A 142 7.23 16.54 2.48
CA GLY A 142 7.65 15.81 3.65
C GLY A 142 9.09 15.28 3.56
N LEU A 143 9.53 14.83 2.37
CA LEU A 143 10.91 14.44 2.12
C LEU A 143 11.89 15.61 2.28
N ASN A 144 11.53 16.79 1.79
CA ASN A 144 12.32 17.99 1.98
C ASN A 144 12.48 18.36 3.46
N ALA A 145 11.42 18.18 4.26
CA ALA A 145 11.41 18.46 5.69
C ALA A 145 12.05 17.34 6.54
N SER A 146 12.29 16.15 5.99
CA SER A 146 12.78 15.00 6.75
C SER A 146 14.27 15.11 7.08
N SER A 147 14.66 14.65 8.30
CA SER A 147 16.03 14.75 8.79
C SER A 147 16.85 13.46 8.59
N TYR A 148 16.15 12.30 8.54
CA TYR A 148 16.83 11.01 8.57
C TYR A 148 17.14 10.44 7.18
N PRO A 149 18.12 9.48 7.11
CA PRO A 149 18.57 8.90 5.83
C PRO A 149 17.54 7.96 5.19
N TYR A 150 16.64 7.41 5.98
CA TYR A 150 15.56 6.55 5.52
C TYR A 150 14.21 7.18 5.85
N PHE A 151 13.22 6.94 5.01
CA PHE A 151 11.87 7.37 5.31
C PHE A 151 10.84 6.27 5.00
N ILE A 152 9.75 6.30 5.75
CA ILE A 152 8.54 5.53 5.46
C ILE A 152 7.53 6.47 4.83
N ASN A 153 7.07 6.15 3.60
CA ASN A 153 5.89 6.75 3.02
C ASN A 153 4.67 5.96 3.50
N THR A 154 3.68 6.64 4.08
CA THR A 154 2.43 6.02 4.48
C THR A 154 1.26 6.97 4.26
N ASP A 155 0.06 6.44 4.01
CA ASP A 155 -1.15 7.26 4.04
C ASP A 155 -1.50 7.60 5.49
N VAL A 156 -2.00 8.81 5.72
CA VAL A 156 -2.34 9.24 7.09
C VAL A 156 -3.45 8.41 7.72
N ASP A 157 -4.29 7.74 6.91
CA ASP A 157 -5.35 6.83 7.35
C ASP A 157 -4.89 5.39 7.61
N CYS A 158 -3.61 5.12 7.42
CA CYS A 158 -3.00 3.83 7.73
C CYS A 158 -2.66 3.72 9.23
N ILE A 159 -2.92 2.54 9.78
CA ILE A 159 -2.50 2.19 11.14
C ILE A 159 -1.28 1.28 11.03
N LEU A 160 -0.17 1.70 11.61
CA LEU A 160 1.06 0.91 11.61
C LEU A 160 1.12 -0.02 12.83
N SER A 161 1.76 -1.19 12.69
CA SER A 161 2.15 -2.01 13.84
C SER A 161 3.21 -1.25 14.66
N LYS A 162 3.30 -1.53 15.96
CA LYS A 162 4.28 -0.88 16.83
C LYS A 162 5.73 -1.10 16.39
N ASP A 163 6.00 -2.24 15.82
CA ASP A 163 7.29 -2.72 15.37
C ASP A 163 7.52 -2.53 13.86
N ALA A 164 6.65 -1.78 13.19
CA ALA A 164 6.71 -1.60 11.74
C ALA A 164 8.07 -1.06 11.25
N ILE A 165 8.62 -0.05 11.94
CA ILE A 165 9.95 0.48 11.61
C ILE A 165 11.03 -0.58 11.86
N ALA A 166 11.01 -1.23 13.04
CA ALA A 166 12.01 -2.21 13.44
C ALA A 166 12.03 -3.42 12.49
N GLN A 167 10.86 -3.86 12.01
CA GLN A 167 10.74 -4.91 11.00
C GLN A 167 11.32 -4.49 9.65
N CYS A 168 11.01 -3.28 9.18
CA CYS A 168 11.47 -2.82 7.88
C CYS A 168 12.95 -2.44 7.83
N ILE A 169 13.55 -2.05 8.97
CA ILE A 169 14.95 -1.64 8.99
C ILE A 169 15.92 -2.85 8.95
N GLN A 170 15.48 -4.05 9.35
CA GLN A 170 16.33 -5.25 9.38
C GLN A 170 17.04 -5.56 8.07
N PRO A 171 16.36 -5.62 6.90
CA PRO A 171 17.03 -5.89 5.64
C PRO A 171 18.12 -4.85 5.30
N ILE A 172 17.95 -3.61 5.77
CA ILE A 172 18.94 -2.52 5.58
C ILE A 172 20.16 -2.74 6.46
N LEU A 173 19.96 -3.20 7.70
CA LEU A 173 21.07 -3.54 8.60
C LEU A 173 21.87 -4.75 8.08
N GLU A 174 21.20 -5.70 7.41
CA GLU A 174 21.84 -6.88 6.81
C GLU A 174 22.63 -6.56 5.53
N SER A 175 22.18 -5.58 4.72
CA SER A 175 22.80 -5.26 3.43
C SER A 175 22.64 -3.79 3.04
N ARG A 176 23.76 -3.14 2.78
CA ARG A 176 23.80 -1.74 2.31
C ARG A 176 23.25 -1.54 0.90
N ASP A 177 22.99 -2.61 0.16
CA ASP A 177 22.42 -2.56 -1.19
C ASP A 177 20.89 -2.42 -1.18
N VAL A 178 20.24 -2.50 -0.01
CA VAL A 178 18.77 -2.39 0.11
C VAL A 178 18.37 -0.92 0.00
N ILE A 179 17.61 -0.61 -1.05
CA ILE A 179 17.14 0.75 -1.35
C ILE A 179 15.66 0.97 -1.01
N ALA A 180 14.89 -0.10 -0.88
CA ALA A 180 13.51 -0.06 -0.45
C ALA A 180 13.06 -1.37 0.20
N VAL A 181 12.16 -1.25 1.19
CA VAL A 181 11.57 -2.38 1.91
C VAL A 181 10.04 -2.22 1.94
N SER A 182 9.33 -3.27 1.59
CA SER A 182 7.87 -3.35 1.65
C SER A 182 7.47 -4.33 2.75
N GLY A 183 6.54 -3.94 3.62
CA GLY A 183 5.85 -4.84 4.56
C GLY A 183 4.51 -5.31 3.99
N VAL A 184 3.88 -6.26 4.67
CA VAL A 184 2.52 -6.69 4.34
C VAL A 184 1.53 -5.62 4.77
N MET A 185 0.67 -5.22 3.84
CA MET A 185 -0.51 -4.40 4.13
C MET A 185 -1.75 -5.27 4.15
N THR A 186 -2.64 -5.00 5.08
CA THR A 186 -3.90 -5.73 5.21
C THR A 186 -5.08 -4.78 5.46
N SER A 187 -6.31 -5.31 5.37
CA SER A 187 -7.51 -4.53 5.59
C SER A 187 -7.73 -4.21 7.06
N SER A 188 -8.03 -2.96 7.37
CA SER A 188 -8.53 -2.52 8.68
C SER A 188 -10.04 -2.68 8.82
N ASN A 189 -10.77 -2.94 7.74
CA ASN A 189 -12.22 -3.12 7.73
C ASN A 189 -12.61 -4.29 8.64
N GLY A 190 -13.50 -4.04 9.61
CA GLY A 190 -13.89 -5.03 10.61
C GLY A 190 -12.98 -5.08 11.86
N CYS A 191 -11.78 -4.51 11.81
CA CYS A 191 -10.91 -4.42 12.97
C CYS A 191 -11.44 -3.45 14.02
N THR A 192 -11.10 -3.68 15.29
CA THR A 192 -11.38 -2.74 16.37
C THR A 192 -10.13 -1.92 16.65
N VAL A 193 -10.25 -0.62 16.51
CA VAL A 193 -9.17 0.35 16.78
C VAL A 193 -9.45 1.07 18.09
N LYS A 194 -8.44 1.22 18.95
CA LYS A 194 -8.47 2.05 20.18
C LYS A 194 -7.15 2.80 20.29
N ASN A 195 -7.23 4.11 20.49
CA ASN A 195 -6.06 4.99 20.62
C ASN A 195 -5.01 4.75 19.51
N GLY A 196 -5.46 4.74 18.24
CA GLY A 196 -4.61 4.53 17.09
C GLY A 196 -4.00 3.10 16.95
N ARG A 197 -4.50 2.10 17.70
CA ARG A 197 -3.97 0.73 17.69
C ARG A 197 -5.05 -0.30 17.37
N ILE A 198 -4.69 -1.31 16.60
CA ILE A 198 -5.56 -2.46 16.34
C ILE A 198 -5.59 -3.35 17.57
N VAL A 199 -6.76 -3.43 18.22
CA VAL A 199 -6.98 -4.27 19.41
C VAL A 199 -7.55 -5.64 19.04
N LYS A 200 -8.45 -5.69 18.04
CA LYS A 200 -8.99 -6.94 17.51
C LYS A 200 -8.91 -6.94 16.01
N ARG A 201 -8.36 -8.01 15.45
CA ARG A 201 -8.24 -8.25 14.01
C ARG A 201 -9.38 -9.17 13.58
N LEU A 202 -10.41 -8.62 12.96
CA LEU A 202 -11.60 -9.32 12.49
C LEU A 202 -11.75 -9.16 10.98
N PRO A 203 -12.39 -10.13 10.29
CA PRO A 203 -12.62 -10.04 8.86
C PRO A 203 -13.58 -8.88 8.52
N PRO A 204 -13.45 -8.32 7.32
CA PRO A 204 -14.41 -7.34 6.81
C PRO A 204 -15.84 -7.88 6.79
N HIS A 205 -16.82 -7.00 7.00
CA HIS A 205 -18.24 -7.34 6.97
C HIS A 205 -18.86 -7.24 5.57
N THR A 206 -18.20 -6.61 4.61
CA THR A 206 -18.71 -6.43 3.25
C THR A 206 -17.97 -7.36 2.27
N PRO A 207 -18.68 -7.96 1.29
CA PRO A 207 -18.06 -8.88 0.33
C PRO A 207 -16.88 -8.26 -0.44
N TRP A 208 -17.02 -7.01 -0.88
CA TRP A 208 -15.97 -6.32 -1.65
C TRP A 208 -14.69 -6.15 -0.86
N ALA A 209 -14.78 -5.74 0.40
CA ALA A 209 -13.63 -5.64 1.27
C ALA A 209 -13.03 -7.01 1.62
N LEU A 210 -13.86 -8.07 1.70
CA LEU A 210 -13.41 -9.42 1.96
C LEU A 210 -12.60 -9.98 0.78
N PHE A 211 -13.11 -9.83 -0.46
CA PHE A 211 -12.38 -10.20 -1.68
C PHE A 211 -11.06 -9.43 -1.81
N GLN A 212 -11.08 -8.13 -1.54
CA GLN A 212 -9.85 -7.33 -1.61
C GLN A 212 -8.85 -7.71 -0.51
N THR A 213 -9.30 -8.16 0.66
CA THR A 213 -8.41 -8.71 1.69
C THR A 213 -7.68 -9.95 1.19
N LEU A 214 -8.39 -10.89 0.55
CA LEU A 214 -7.78 -12.06 -0.08
C LEU A 214 -6.80 -11.67 -1.19
N GLU A 215 -7.17 -10.71 -2.02
CA GLU A 215 -6.30 -10.18 -3.08
C GLU A 215 -5.02 -9.55 -2.50
N TYR A 216 -5.12 -8.79 -1.40
CA TYR A 216 -3.95 -8.22 -0.72
C TYR A 216 -3.04 -9.34 -0.17
N MET A 217 -3.59 -10.34 0.51
CA MET A 217 -2.82 -11.50 0.95
C MET A 217 -2.07 -12.14 -0.23
N ARG A 218 -2.73 -12.38 -1.36
CA ARG A 218 -2.12 -12.94 -2.58
C ARG A 218 -1.02 -12.03 -3.14
N SER A 219 -1.28 -10.73 -3.22
CA SER A 219 -0.32 -9.75 -3.74
C SER A 219 0.93 -9.66 -2.89
N PHE A 220 0.80 -9.59 -1.56
CA PHE A 220 1.94 -9.40 -0.65
C PHE A 220 2.69 -10.70 -0.36
N LEU A 221 1.97 -11.82 -0.14
CA LEU A 221 2.57 -13.07 0.32
C LEU A 221 3.03 -13.99 -0.81
N VAL A 222 2.43 -13.90 -1.99
CA VAL A 222 2.85 -14.66 -3.18
C VAL A 222 3.52 -13.73 -4.18
N GLY A 223 2.83 -12.71 -4.66
CA GLY A 223 3.35 -11.81 -5.69
C GLY A 223 4.64 -11.13 -5.26
N LYS A 224 4.56 -10.18 -4.32
CA LYS A 224 5.72 -9.38 -3.90
C LYS A 224 6.82 -10.21 -3.21
N MET A 225 6.45 -11.22 -2.42
CA MET A 225 7.44 -12.14 -1.84
C MET A 225 8.24 -12.87 -2.91
N GLY A 226 7.55 -13.46 -3.91
CA GLY A 226 8.20 -14.14 -5.02
C GLY A 226 9.12 -13.21 -5.82
N TRP A 227 8.62 -12.03 -6.19
CA TRP A 227 9.41 -11.01 -6.89
C TRP A 227 10.61 -10.51 -6.08
N SER A 228 10.47 -10.34 -4.78
CA SER A 228 11.55 -9.93 -3.89
C SER A 228 12.68 -10.97 -3.85
N THR A 229 12.34 -12.26 -3.89
CA THR A 229 13.32 -13.36 -3.84
C THR A 229 14.30 -13.31 -5.02
N ILE A 230 13.83 -12.87 -6.19
CA ILE A 230 14.66 -12.69 -7.38
C ILE A 230 15.05 -11.22 -7.64
N ASN A 231 14.81 -10.30 -6.69
CA ASN A 231 15.06 -8.87 -6.82
C ASN A 231 14.45 -8.24 -8.10
N ALA A 232 13.17 -8.53 -8.35
CA ALA A 232 12.43 -8.08 -9.53
C ALA A 232 11.06 -7.46 -9.15
N MET A 233 10.95 -6.84 -7.96
CA MET A 233 9.71 -6.22 -7.48
C MET A 233 9.25 -5.09 -8.41
N PRO A 234 7.98 -5.10 -8.87
CA PRO A 234 7.43 -4.07 -9.74
C PRO A 234 7.12 -2.77 -8.99
N ASN A 235 6.70 -2.86 -7.73
CA ASN A 235 6.36 -1.71 -6.90
C ASN A 235 6.49 -2.01 -5.39
N VAL A 236 6.72 -0.97 -4.61
CA VAL A 236 6.45 -0.91 -3.17
C VAL A 236 5.17 -0.12 -2.99
N SER A 237 4.23 -0.63 -2.19
CA SER A 237 2.90 -0.02 -2.07
C SER A 237 2.96 1.46 -1.68
N GLY A 238 2.14 2.28 -2.33
CA GLY A 238 2.03 3.71 -2.00
C GLY A 238 1.49 4.00 -0.59
N GLY A 239 0.80 3.03 0.04
CA GLY A 239 0.27 3.18 1.40
C GLY A 239 1.27 2.82 2.52
N TYR A 240 2.35 2.06 2.21
CA TYR A 240 3.40 1.72 3.18
C TYR A 240 4.64 1.17 2.51
N GLY A 241 5.78 1.79 2.77
CA GLY A 241 7.09 1.34 2.34
C GLY A 241 8.21 2.19 2.93
N LEU A 242 9.35 1.54 3.23
CA LEU A 242 10.56 2.20 3.69
C LEU A 242 11.54 2.35 2.51
N PHE A 243 12.16 3.52 2.39
CA PHE A 243 13.02 3.87 1.26
C PHE A 243 14.31 4.56 1.70
N ASP A 244 15.38 4.37 0.94
CA ASP A 244 16.59 5.19 1.01
C ASP A 244 16.28 6.59 0.42
N LYS A 245 16.32 7.61 1.29
CA LYS A 245 15.99 9.00 0.93
C LYS A 245 16.91 9.53 -0.18
N LYS A 246 18.21 9.21 -0.13
CA LYS A 246 19.17 9.70 -1.13
C LYS A 246 18.88 9.15 -2.52
N ILE A 247 18.50 7.87 -2.61
CA ILE A 247 18.17 7.25 -3.88
C ILE A 247 16.84 7.81 -4.42
N VAL A 248 15.84 8.03 -3.56
CA VAL A 248 14.57 8.64 -3.99
C VAL A 248 14.77 10.06 -4.50
N ILE A 249 15.54 10.90 -3.81
CA ILE A 249 15.86 12.26 -4.26
C ILE A 249 16.64 12.22 -5.57
N ALA A 250 17.65 11.37 -5.68
CA ALA A 250 18.45 11.22 -6.90
C ALA A 250 17.64 10.70 -8.10
N ALA A 251 16.57 9.92 -7.86
CA ALA A 251 15.60 9.50 -8.87
C ALA A 251 14.55 10.58 -9.20
N GLY A 252 14.60 11.76 -8.57
CA GLY A 252 13.72 12.90 -8.82
C GLY A 252 12.44 12.93 -7.99
N GLY A 253 12.37 12.21 -6.86
CA GLY A 253 11.21 12.19 -5.96
C GLY A 253 9.96 11.54 -6.55
N TYR A 254 8.82 11.70 -5.91
CA TYR A 254 7.53 11.23 -6.41
C TYR A 254 7.02 12.11 -7.55
N SER A 255 6.45 11.51 -8.60
CA SER A 255 5.95 12.25 -9.76
C SER A 255 4.48 12.65 -9.57
N SER A 256 4.21 13.95 -9.55
CA SER A 256 2.83 14.49 -9.44
C SER A 256 1.96 14.18 -10.66
N ASP A 257 2.57 13.87 -11.81
CA ASP A 257 1.84 13.54 -13.03
C ASP A 257 1.52 12.04 -13.15
N SER A 258 1.85 11.22 -12.13
CA SER A 258 1.65 9.77 -12.19
C SER A 258 0.39 9.34 -11.45
N PHE A 259 -0.43 8.49 -12.08
CA PHE A 259 -1.55 7.80 -11.43
C PHE A 259 -1.12 6.58 -10.63
N ALA A 260 0.10 6.06 -10.87
CA ALA A 260 0.74 4.96 -10.17
C ALA A 260 2.13 5.42 -9.69
N GLU A 261 2.12 6.38 -8.78
CA GLU A 261 3.33 7.06 -8.27
C GLU A 261 4.30 6.10 -7.59
N ASP A 262 3.79 5.01 -7.02
CA ASP A 262 4.56 3.97 -6.35
C ASP A 262 5.34 3.09 -7.34
N MET A 263 4.73 2.66 -8.43
CA MET A 263 5.40 1.91 -9.50
C MET A 263 6.38 2.81 -10.26
N ASP A 264 5.96 4.03 -10.61
CA ASP A 264 6.80 5.03 -11.27
C ASP A 264 8.08 5.30 -10.47
N MET A 265 7.97 5.45 -9.14
CA MET A 265 9.11 5.67 -8.26
C MET A 265 10.09 4.50 -8.30
N ILE A 266 9.62 3.26 -8.17
CA ILE A 266 10.49 2.07 -8.18
C ILE A 266 11.21 1.94 -9.51
N ILE A 267 10.53 2.15 -10.64
CA ILE A 267 11.15 2.09 -11.98
C ILE A 267 12.27 3.13 -12.08
N ARG A 268 12.06 4.36 -11.61
CA ARG A 268 13.07 5.43 -11.65
C ARG A 268 14.23 5.17 -10.69
N MET A 269 13.98 4.68 -9.48
CA MET A 269 15.03 4.30 -8.52
C MET A 269 15.93 3.21 -9.09
N VAL A 270 15.34 2.14 -9.64
CA VAL A 270 16.09 1.04 -10.26
C VAL A 270 16.82 1.53 -11.51
N GLY A 271 16.16 2.35 -12.33
CA GLY A 271 16.78 3.00 -13.49
C GLY A 271 18.03 3.79 -13.11
N TYR A 272 17.92 4.66 -12.10
CA TYR A 272 19.05 5.40 -11.54
C TYR A 272 20.19 4.48 -11.07
N CYS A 273 19.87 3.44 -10.30
CA CYS A 273 20.89 2.50 -9.84
C CYS A 273 21.60 1.79 -11.00
N CYS A 274 20.87 1.40 -12.05
CA CYS A 274 21.44 0.79 -13.24
C CYS A 274 22.30 1.77 -14.05
N ASP A 275 21.83 3.00 -14.24
CA ASP A 275 22.55 4.05 -14.98
C ASP A 275 23.90 4.40 -14.34
N PHE A 276 23.94 4.44 -13.00
CA PHE A 276 25.15 4.71 -12.21
C PHE A 276 25.90 3.45 -11.72
N LYS A 277 25.53 2.26 -12.25
CA LYS A 277 26.15 0.96 -11.91
C LYS A 277 26.16 0.65 -10.39
N ARG A 278 25.17 1.17 -9.65
CA ARG A 278 24.99 0.88 -8.23
C ARG A 278 24.31 -0.48 -8.05
N LYS A 279 24.76 -1.21 -7.04
CA LYS A 279 24.00 -2.39 -6.58
C LYS A 279 22.73 -1.93 -5.90
N TYR A 280 21.65 -2.71 -6.05
CA TYR A 280 20.38 -2.42 -5.39
C TYR A 280 19.64 -3.70 -5.05
N ARG A 281 18.85 -3.65 -4.00
CA ARG A 281 17.86 -4.67 -3.63
C ARG A 281 16.59 -4.00 -3.16
N ILE A 282 15.44 -4.58 -3.55
CA ILE A 282 14.12 -4.21 -3.06
C ILE A 282 13.56 -5.44 -2.36
N VAL A 283 13.20 -5.29 -1.09
CA VAL A 283 12.90 -6.41 -0.21
C VAL A 283 11.44 -6.35 0.24
N GLN A 284 10.71 -7.46 0.09
CA GLN A 284 9.43 -7.71 0.75
C GLN A 284 9.69 -8.48 2.04
N ILE A 285 9.17 -8.01 3.17
CA ILE A 285 9.18 -8.75 4.44
C ILE A 285 7.81 -9.40 4.69
N PRO A 286 7.76 -10.63 5.23
CA PRO A 286 6.51 -11.32 5.55
C PRO A 286 5.99 -10.91 6.94
N ALA A 287 5.84 -9.60 7.17
CA ALA A 287 5.36 -9.06 8.45
C ALA A 287 4.18 -8.10 8.20
N ASN A 288 3.13 -8.24 8.99
CA ASN A 288 1.96 -7.35 8.94
C ASN A 288 2.32 -5.99 9.56
N CYS A 289 2.76 -5.05 8.72
CA CYS A 289 3.23 -3.74 9.16
C CYS A 289 2.17 -2.66 9.12
N CYS A 290 1.15 -2.79 8.27
CA CYS A 290 0.22 -1.72 7.98
C CYS A 290 -1.22 -2.24 7.77
N TRP A 291 -2.19 -1.52 8.34
CA TRP A 291 -3.62 -1.73 8.12
C TRP A 291 -4.22 -0.48 7.47
N THR A 292 -4.92 -0.66 6.36
CA THR A 292 -5.57 0.41 5.61
C THR A 292 -7.04 0.10 5.37
N GLU A 293 -7.87 1.12 5.22
CA GLU A 293 -9.27 0.93 4.85
C GLU A 293 -9.37 0.59 3.36
N VAL A 294 -9.93 -0.58 3.05
CA VAL A 294 -10.19 -1.02 1.67
C VAL A 294 -11.62 -0.71 1.24
N PRO A 295 -11.89 -0.56 -0.07
CA PRO A 295 -13.23 -0.31 -0.60
C PRO A 295 -14.29 -1.28 -0.09
N ALA A 296 -15.30 -0.75 0.58
CA ALA A 296 -16.42 -1.53 1.12
C ALA A 296 -17.62 -1.59 0.16
N THR A 297 -17.63 -0.80 -0.91
CA THR A 297 -18.70 -0.72 -1.91
C THR A 297 -18.15 -0.89 -3.32
N LEU A 298 -19.03 -1.35 -4.25
CA LEU A 298 -18.64 -1.51 -5.65
C LEU A 298 -18.25 -0.16 -6.29
N THR A 299 -18.88 0.93 -5.89
CA THR A 299 -18.59 2.28 -6.41
C THR A 299 -17.18 2.72 -6.01
N THR A 300 -16.77 2.56 -4.74
CA THR A 300 -15.43 2.91 -4.29
C THR A 300 -14.38 1.98 -4.89
N LEU A 301 -14.69 0.68 -5.02
CA LEU A 301 -13.83 -0.29 -5.70
C LEU A 301 -13.62 0.09 -7.17
N SER A 302 -14.68 0.44 -7.90
CA SER A 302 -14.56 0.81 -9.31
C SER A 302 -13.67 2.03 -9.52
N ARG A 303 -13.81 3.07 -8.67
CA ARG A 303 -12.94 4.27 -8.73
C ARG A 303 -11.47 3.91 -8.51
N GLN A 304 -11.19 3.07 -7.53
CA GLN A 304 -9.83 2.61 -7.23
C GLN A 304 -9.24 1.83 -8.41
N ARG A 305 -9.98 0.86 -8.98
CA ARG A 305 -9.50 0.01 -10.09
C ARG A 305 -9.33 0.78 -11.40
N ILE A 306 -10.25 1.68 -11.71
CA ILE A 306 -10.12 2.57 -12.87
C ILE A 306 -8.85 3.42 -12.74
N ARG A 307 -8.55 3.97 -11.55
CA ARG A 307 -7.31 4.71 -11.31
C ARG A 307 -6.09 3.83 -11.50
N TRP A 308 -6.08 2.61 -10.98
CA TRP A 308 -4.97 1.67 -11.16
C TRP A 308 -4.76 1.29 -12.64
N GLY A 309 -5.83 1.00 -13.38
CA GLY A 309 -5.74 0.77 -14.82
C GLY A 309 -5.16 1.96 -15.58
N ARG A 310 -5.60 3.19 -15.27
CA ARG A 310 -5.01 4.41 -15.84
C ARG A 310 -3.51 4.51 -15.52
N GLY A 311 -3.12 4.23 -14.28
CA GLY A 311 -1.72 4.26 -13.86
C GLY A 311 -0.86 3.25 -14.58
N LEU A 312 -1.39 2.05 -14.80
CA LEU A 312 -0.67 0.97 -15.46
C LEU A 312 -0.33 1.32 -16.91
N ILE A 313 -1.31 1.75 -17.72
CA ILE A 313 -1.06 2.16 -19.10
C ILE A 313 -0.13 3.37 -19.17
N GLN A 314 -0.30 4.35 -18.27
CA GLN A 314 0.58 5.52 -18.21
C GLN A 314 2.03 5.12 -17.93
N THR A 315 2.24 4.19 -16.99
CA THR A 315 3.57 3.69 -16.63
C THR A 315 4.27 3.08 -17.84
N PHE A 316 3.58 2.27 -18.65
CA PHE A 316 4.17 1.70 -19.86
C PHE A 316 4.51 2.76 -20.91
N MET A 317 3.62 3.72 -21.13
CA MET A 317 3.86 4.79 -22.10
C MET A 317 5.04 5.68 -21.71
N ARG A 318 5.17 5.99 -20.39
CA ARG A 318 6.26 6.82 -19.85
C ARG A 318 7.60 6.10 -19.84
N HIS A 319 7.58 4.81 -19.47
CA HIS A 319 8.78 4.02 -19.22
C HIS A 319 9.13 3.01 -20.32
N ARG A 320 8.62 3.20 -21.55
CA ARG A 320 8.85 2.30 -22.69
C ARG A 320 10.34 2.00 -22.94
N ARG A 321 11.25 2.93 -22.65
CA ARG A 321 12.70 2.78 -22.80
C ARG A 321 13.31 1.66 -21.95
N PHE A 322 12.64 1.27 -20.88
CA PHE A 322 13.12 0.24 -19.96
C PHE A 322 12.71 -1.17 -20.40
N ILE A 323 11.62 -1.31 -21.17
CA ILE A 323 11.05 -2.61 -21.55
C ILE A 323 11.97 -3.30 -22.56
N PHE A 324 12.27 -4.59 -22.32
CA PHE A 324 13.19 -5.41 -23.11
C PHE A 324 14.61 -4.82 -23.26
N ASN A 325 15.03 -4.02 -22.28
CA ASN A 325 16.35 -3.37 -22.31
C ASN A 325 17.28 -4.01 -21.28
N TYR A 326 18.34 -4.68 -21.75
CA TYR A 326 19.35 -5.37 -20.92
C TYR A 326 20.07 -4.47 -19.93
N LYS A 327 20.23 -3.18 -20.25
CA LYS A 327 20.86 -2.20 -19.36
C LYS A 327 20.19 -2.17 -18.00
N TYR A 328 18.88 -2.37 -17.95
CA TYR A 328 18.07 -2.33 -16.72
C TYR A 328 17.85 -3.71 -16.09
N ARG A 329 18.65 -4.70 -16.50
CA ARG A 329 18.73 -6.03 -15.89
C ARG A 329 17.33 -6.65 -15.72
N ARG A 330 17.00 -7.08 -14.47
CA ARG A 330 15.72 -7.76 -14.16
C ARG A 330 14.51 -6.84 -14.35
N LEU A 331 14.63 -5.53 -14.05
CA LEU A 331 13.54 -4.58 -14.32
C LEU A 331 13.13 -4.62 -15.80
N GLY A 332 14.11 -4.51 -16.72
CA GLY A 332 13.84 -4.43 -18.16
C GLY A 332 13.51 -5.76 -18.80
N MET A 333 14.13 -6.86 -18.35
CA MET A 333 14.01 -8.17 -18.98
C MET A 333 12.98 -9.11 -18.36
N VAL A 334 12.59 -8.86 -17.10
CA VAL A 334 11.68 -9.74 -16.35
C VAL A 334 10.47 -8.98 -15.83
N THR A 335 10.68 -7.96 -14.98
CA THR A 335 9.59 -7.27 -14.29
C THR A 335 8.63 -6.58 -15.26
N LEU A 336 9.13 -5.65 -16.07
CA LEU A 336 8.27 -4.87 -16.98
C LEU A 336 7.62 -5.72 -18.07
N PRO A 337 8.31 -6.67 -18.74
CA PRO A 337 7.67 -7.60 -19.64
C PRO A 337 6.57 -8.44 -18.99
N TYR A 338 6.79 -8.93 -17.76
CA TYR A 338 5.77 -9.68 -17.03
C TYR A 338 4.53 -8.81 -16.75
N VAL A 339 4.72 -7.62 -16.17
CA VAL A 339 3.62 -6.69 -15.86
C VAL A 339 2.88 -6.29 -17.15
N PHE A 340 3.60 -6.09 -18.25
CA PHE A 340 3.01 -5.79 -19.55
C PHE A 340 2.11 -6.93 -20.07
N ILE A 341 2.59 -8.16 -20.01
CA ILE A 341 1.86 -9.31 -20.55
C ILE A 341 0.71 -9.70 -19.61
N PHE A 342 0.98 -9.85 -18.31
CA PHE A 342 0.05 -10.48 -17.37
C PHE A 342 -0.81 -9.51 -16.57
N GLU A 343 -0.42 -8.24 -16.43
CA GLU A 343 -1.25 -7.25 -15.72
C GLU A 343 -1.93 -6.27 -16.69
N PHE A 344 -1.32 -5.99 -17.85
CA PHE A 344 -1.91 -5.06 -18.81
C PHE A 344 -2.64 -5.78 -19.96
N ILE A 345 -1.99 -6.72 -20.66
CA ILE A 345 -2.61 -7.40 -21.82
C ILE A 345 -3.61 -8.47 -21.38
N ALA A 346 -3.34 -9.24 -20.31
CA ALA A 346 -4.21 -10.33 -19.90
C ALA A 346 -5.67 -9.90 -19.66
N PRO A 347 -5.99 -8.81 -18.94
CA PRO A 347 -7.37 -8.34 -18.81
C PRO A 347 -8.05 -8.01 -20.14
N VAL A 348 -7.29 -7.56 -21.14
CA VAL A 348 -7.82 -7.31 -22.50
C VAL A 348 -8.22 -8.61 -23.17
N ILE A 349 -7.33 -9.61 -23.11
CA ILE A 349 -7.60 -10.96 -23.67
C ILE A 349 -8.79 -11.60 -22.95
N GLU A 350 -8.85 -11.51 -21.63
CA GLU A 350 -9.95 -12.06 -20.82
C GLU A 350 -11.29 -11.39 -21.17
N PHE A 351 -11.31 -10.08 -21.31
CA PHE A 351 -12.52 -9.34 -21.69
C PHE A 351 -13.07 -9.80 -23.06
N PHE A 352 -12.20 -9.86 -24.08
CA PHE A 352 -12.62 -10.33 -25.39
C PHE A 352 -12.94 -11.84 -25.39
N GLY A 353 -12.25 -12.63 -24.56
CA GLY A 353 -12.55 -14.05 -24.36
C GLY A 353 -13.95 -14.27 -23.78
N ILE A 354 -14.35 -13.47 -22.78
CA ILE A 354 -15.71 -13.50 -22.22
C ILE A 354 -16.75 -13.11 -23.28
N LEU A 355 -16.51 -12.05 -24.06
CA LEU A 355 -17.42 -11.65 -25.14
C LEU A 355 -17.58 -12.74 -26.20
N LEU A 356 -16.47 -13.37 -26.61
CA LEU A 356 -16.48 -14.48 -27.56
C LEU A 356 -17.26 -15.68 -27.01
N PHE A 357 -17.02 -16.05 -25.74
CA PHE A 357 -17.76 -17.14 -25.11
C PHE A 357 -19.27 -16.88 -25.06
N VAL A 358 -19.65 -15.67 -24.70
CA VAL A 358 -21.06 -15.25 -24.70
C VAL A 358 -21.67 -15.33 -26.12
N TYR A 359 -20.96 -14.83 -27.11
CA TYR A 359 -21.38 -14.93 -28.51
C TYR A 359 -21.57 -16.38 -28.97
N GLN A 360 -20.59 -17.25 -28.69
CA GLN A 360 -20.69 -18.69 -29.02
C GLN A 360 -21.84 -19.38 -28.30
N ALA A 361 -22.11 -19.00 -27.04
CA ALA A 361 -23.23 -19.53 -26.28
C ALA A 361 -24.58 -19.18 -26.92
N PHE A 362 -24.75 -17.93 -27.38
CA PHE A 362 -25.97 -17.50 -28.08
C PHE A 362 -26.15 -18.16 -29.46
N THR A 363 -25.04 -18.42 -30.17
CA THR A 363 -25.07 -19.06 -31.52
C THR A 363 -25.10 -20.59 -31.43
N GLY A 364 -25.04 -21.19 -30.24
CA GLY A 364 -25.03 -22.63 -30.06
C GLY A 364 -23.74 -23.32 -30.51
N THR A 365 -22.66 -22.58 -30.75
CA THR A 365 -21.38 -23.11 -31.28
C THR A 365 -20.39 -23.50 -30.19
N VAL A 366 -20.74 -23.39 -28.90
CA VAL A 366 -19.88 -23.72 -27.76
C VAL A 366 -19.60 -25.22 -27.71
N ASN A 367 -18.33 -25.58 -27.65
CA ASN A 367 -17.94 -26.92 -27.23
C ASN A 367 -17.97 -27.03 -25.70
N TRP A 368 -19.10 -27.42 -25.14
CA TRP A 368 -19.34 -27.49 -23.68
C TRP A 368 -18.35 -28.39 -22.93
N ARG A 369 -17.87 -29.48 -23.56
CA ARG A 369 -16.86 -30.36 -22.92
C ARG A 369 -15.54 -29.62 -22.72
N SER A 370 -15.04 -29.00 -23.76
CA SER A 370 -13.79 -28.20 -23.69
C SER A 370 -13.94 -27.00 -22.76
N ALA A 371 -15.06 -26.29 -22.85
CA ALA A 371 -15.36 -25.16 -21.96
C ALA A 371 -15.36 -25.57 -20.49
N LEU A 372 -16.01 -26.69 -20.15
CA LEU A 372 -16.08 -27.22 -18.78
C LEU A 372 -14.69 -27.62 -18.25
N VAL A 373 -13.88 -28.33 -19.07
CA VAL A 373 -12.53 -28.74 -18.66
C VAL A 373 -11.63 -27.52 -18.40
N ILE A 374 -11.65 -26.53 -19.29
CA ILE A 374 -10.86 -25.29 -19.12
C ILE A 374 -11.33 -24.55 -17.87
N PHE A 375 -12.65 -24.40 -17.71
CA PHE A 375 -13.24 -23.75 -16.56
C PHE A 375 -12.84 -24.43 -15.25
N LEU A 376 -13.00 -25.74 -15.14
CA LEU A 376 -12.64 -26.51 -13.93
C LEU A 376 -11.15 -26.40 -13.62
N ALA A 377 -10.28 -26.46 -14.65
CA ALA A 377 -8.83 -26.33 -14.46
C ALA A 377 -8.46 -24.93 -13.88
N ILE A 378 -9.01 -23.85 -14.46
CA ILE A 378 -8.75 -22.48 -14.00
C ILE A 378 -9.34 -22.26 -12.62
N TYR A 379 -10.59 -22.68 -12.40
CA TYR A 379 -11.27 -22.53 -11.11
C TYR A 379 -10.53 -23.25 -9.98
N THR A 380 -10.19 -24.52 -10.19
CA THR A 380 -9.43 -25.31 -9.21
C THR A 380 -8.09 -24.67 -8.88
N PHE A 381 -7.39 -24.16 -9.90
CA PHE A 381 -6.14 -23.42 -9.69
C PHE A 381 -6.34 -22.15 -8.84
N CYS A 382 -7.36 -21.36 -9.12
CA CYS A 382 -7.66 -20.15 -8.33
C CYS A 382 -7.97 -20.48 -6.87
N VAL A 383 -8.74 -21.53 -6.61
CA VAL A 383 -9.06 -21.99 -5.26
C VAL A 383 -7.80 -22.48 -4.54
N ILE A 384 -6.97 -23.33 -5.19
CA ILE A 384 -5.71 -23.82 -4.61
C ILE A 384 -4.79 -22.61 -4.27
N LEU A 385 -4.64 -21.66 -5.17
CA LEU A 385 -3.85 -20.46 -4.92
C LEU A 385 -4.39 -19.68 -3.71
N GLY A 386 -5.71 -19.53 -3.60
CA GLY A 386 -6.34 -18.91 -2.43
C GLY A 386 -6.04 -19.65 -1.13
N MET A 387 -6.09 -20.99 -1.13
CA MET A 387 -5.77 -21.81 0.06
C MET A 387 -4.30 -21.69 0.47
N VAL A 388 -3.37 -21.71 -0.49
CA VAL A 388 -1.93 -21.53 -0.24
C VAL A 388 -1.66 -20.15 0.38
N VAL A 389 -2.30 -19.11 -0.13
CA VAL A 389 -2.15 -17.74 0.40
C VAL A 389 -2.66 -17.65 1.84
N ILE A 390 -3.80 -18.27 2.15
CA ILE A 390 -4.36 -18.33 3.51
C ILE A 390 -3.40 -19.08 4.45
N LEU A 391 -2.80 -20.18 3.97
CA LEU A 391 -1.81 -20.92 4.74
C LEU A 391 -0.56 -20.09 5.04
N TYR A 392 -0.03 -19.35 4.04
CA TYR A 392 1.11 -18.47 4.24
C TYR A 392 0.79 -17.36 5.24
N ASP A 393 -0.39 -16.73 5.14
CA ASP A 393 -0.83 -15.73 6.11
C ASP A 393 -0.86 -16.30 7.54
N TYR A 394 -1.43 -17.51 7.70
CA TYR A 394 -1.46 -18.17 9.01
C TYR A 394 -0.05 -18.45 9.56
N MET A 395 0.87 -18.88 8.71
CA MET A 395 2.26 -19.18 9.08
C MET A 395 3.07 -17.97 9.53
N ILE A 396 2.80 -16.78 9.00
CA ILE A 396 3.53 -15.53 9.37
C ILE A 396 2.96 -14.79 10.58
N GLY A 397 2.04 -15.40 11.32
CA GLY A 397 1.41 -14.81 12.51
C GLY A 397 -0.02 -14.32 12.28
N GLY A 398 -0.58 -14.52 11.10
CA GLY A 398 -1.98 -14.37 10.73
C GLY A 398 -2.49 -12.93 10.72
N THR A 399 -3.30 -12.62 9.73
CA THR A 399 -4.04 -11.35 9.64
C THR A 399 -5.13 -11.26 10.69
N PHE A 400 -5.77 -12.39 11.05
CA PHE A 400 -6.90 -12.42 12.00
C PHE A 400 -6.55 -13.04 13.33
N SER A 401 -7.20 -12.55 14.39
CA SER A 401 -6.97 -13.03 15.76
C SER A 401 -7.54 -14.43 16.05
N LYS A 402 -8.48 -14.91 15.23
CA LYS A 402 -9.19 -16.19 15.45
C LYS A 402 -9.20 -17.03 14.17
N ALA A 403 -8.91 -18.34 14.29
CA ALA A 403 -8.98 -19.28 13.18
C ALA A 403 -10.35 -19.29 12.47
N ARG A 404 -11.47 -19.20 13.22
CA ARG A 404 -12.82 -19.11 12.65
C ARG A 404 -13.02 -17.94 11.68
N SER A 405 -12.25 -16.85 11.82
CA SER A 405 -12.31 -15.70 10.93
C SER A 405 -11.83 -16.02 9.52
N TYR A 406 -10.92 -17.00 9.39
CA TYR A 406 -10.45 -17.47 8.08
C TYR A 406 -11.50 -18.18 7.25
N MET A 407 -12.57 -18.71 7.87
CA MET A 407 -13.67 -19.34 7.11
C MET A 407 -14.30 -18.36 6.11
N TRP A 408 -14.38 -17.09 6.45
CA TRP A 408 -14.88 -16.05 5.54
C TRP A 408 -13.95 -15.82 4.34
N ILE A 409 -12.64 -15.87 4.57
CA ILE A 409 -11.65 -15.75 3.48
C ILE A 409 -11.63 -17.00 2.61
N VAL A 410 -11.78 -18.19 3.21
CA VAL A 410 -11.95 -19.45 2.47
C VAL A 410 -13.19 -19.37 1.57
N LEU A 411 -14.34 -18.94 2.10
CA LEU A 411 -15.54 -18.72 1.30
C LEU A 411 -15.30 -17.71 0.18
N ALA A 412 -14.58 -16.62 0.48
CA ALA A 412 -14.21 -15.62 -0.53
C ALA A 412 -13.36 -16.25 -1.65
N ALA A 413 -12.41 -17.15 -1.34
CA ALA A 413 -11.58 -17.81 -2.34
C ALA A 413 -12.38 -18.67 -3.33
N PHE A 414 -13.49 -19.31 -2.88
CA PHE A 414 -14.40 -20.03 -3.76
C PHE A 414 -15.27 -19.12 -4.62
N LEU A 415 -15.66 -17.95 -4.12
CA LEU A 415 -16.60 -17.05 -4.79
C LEU A 415 -15.90 -15.98 -5.64
N GLU A 416 -14.63 -15.68 -5.38
CA GLU A 416 -13.87 -14.61 -6.06
C GLU A 416 -13.88 -14.73 -7.59
N PRO A 417 -13.64 -15.91 -8.19
CA PRO A 417 -13.59 -16.03 -9.65
C PRO A 417 -14.91 -15.65 -10.37
N PHE A 418 -16.02 -15.77 -9.67
CA PHE A 418 -17.37 -15.47 -10.22
C PHE A 418 -17.84 -14.05 -9.90
N LEU A 419 -17.63 -13.61 -8.65
CA LEU A 419 -18.28 -12.41 -8.12
C LEU A 419 -17.37 -11.19 -8.09
N TYR A 420 -16.04 -11.37 -8.15
CA TYR A 420 -15.09 -10.28 -8.03
C TYR A 420 -14.24 -10.08 -9.28
N HIS A 421 -13.62 -11.13 -9.77
CA HIS A 421 -12.68 -11.06 -10.88
C HIS A 421 -13.27 -10.44 -12.16
N PRO A 422 -14.52 -10.75 -12.60
CA PRO A 422 -15.10 -10.13 -13.79
C PRO A 422 -15.24 -8.60 -13.68
N PHE A 423 -15.57 -8.09 -12.49
CA PHE A 423 -15.61 -6.64 -12.25
C PHE A 423 -14.24 -6.00 -12.32
N ILE A 424 -13.20 -6.69 -11.80
CA ILE A 424 -11.81 -6.19 -11.86
C ILE A 424 -11.35 -6.07 -13.30
N VAL A 425 -11.60 -7.08 -14.14
CA VAL A 425 -11.30 -7.04 -15.58
C VAL A 425 -12.02 -5.85 -16.25
N PHE A 426 -13.32 -5.72 -16.04
CA PHE A 426 -14.11 -4.62 -16.61
C PHE A 426 -13.60 -3.24 -16.19
N PHE A 427 -13.31 -3.04 -14.90
CA PHE A 427 -12.81 -1.76 -14.40
C PHE A 427 -11.40 -1.44 -14.88
N SER A 428 -10.55 -2.45 -15.08
CA SER A 428 -9.21 -2.27 -15.68
C SER A 428 -9.32 -1.77 -17.12
N ILE A 429 -10.14 -2.40 -17.94
CA ILE A 429 -10.41 -1.98 -19.33
C ILE A 429 -10.97 -0.55 -19.38
N ARG A 430 -11.94 -0.25 -18.51
CA ARG A 430 -12.47 1.11 -18.38
C ARG A 430 -11.39 2.12 -18.00
N GLY A 431 -10.45 1.71 -17.14
CA GLY A 431 -9.29 2.53 -16.78
C GLY A 431 -8.38 2.82 -17.97
N TYR A 432 -8.09 1.81 -18.80
CA TYR A 432 -7.29 1.98 -20.02
C TYR A 432 -7.97 2.95 -20.99
N PHE A 433 -9.27 2.76 -21.24
CA PHE A 433 -10.03 3.64 -22.12
C PHE A 433 -10.06 5.09 -21.59
N ASN A 434 -10.30 5.29 -20.29
CA ASN A 434 -10.30 6.62 -19.68
C ASN A 434 -8.95 7.33 -19.81
N TYR A 435 -7.84 6.62 -19.77
CA TYR A 435 -6.52 7.21 -20.00
C TYR A 435 -6.34 7.68 -21.44
N LEU A 436 -6.82 6.91 -22.42
CA LEU A 436 -6.73 7.27 -23.85
C LEU A 436 -7.55 8.52 -24.18
N VAL A 437 -8.73 8.67 -23.54
CA VAL A 437 -9.63 9.81 -23.77
C VAL A 437 -9.21 11.05 -22.95
N ASN A 438 -8.81 10.87 -21.70
CA ASN A 438 -8.44 11.98 -20.80
C ASN A 438 -7.17 11.69 -20.02
N LYS A 439 -6.07 12.32 -20.42
CA LYS A 439 -4.74 12.13 -19.84
C LYS A 439 -4.49 12.94 -18.57
N ARG A 440 -5.37 13.89 -18.20
CA ARG A 440 -5.15 14.74 -17.02
C ARG A 440 -5.37 13.94 -15.73
N ALA A 441 -4.40 14.07 -14.81
CA ALA A 441 -4.50 13.53 -13.46
C ALA A 441 -5.41 14.45 -12.62
N VAL A 442 -6.55 13.93 -12.19
CA VAL A 442 -7.39 14.57 -11.16
C VAL A 442 -7.57 13.53 -10.07
N TRP A 443 -7.13 13.85 -8.86
CA TRP A 443 -7.37 13.03 -7.68
C TRP A 443 -8.85 13.11 -7.31
N GLY A 444 -9.52 11.95 -7.24
CA GLY A 444 -10.89 11.88 -6.75
C GLY A 444 -10.91 11.77 -5.23
N GLU A 445 -11.82 12.50 -4.58
CA GLU A 445 -12.07 12.36 -3.15
C GLU A 445 -12.56 10.95 -2.81
N MET A 446 -11.87 10.25 -1.89
CA MET A 446 -12.36 9.02 -1.29
C MET A 446 -13.06 9.37 0.03
N THR A 447 -14.37 9.19 0.08
CA THR A 447 -15.13 9.29 1.32
C THR A 447 -14.79 8.12 2.25
N ARG A 448 -14.13 8.41 3.37
CA ARG A 448 -13.74 7.43 4.39
C ARG A 448 -14.71 7.46 5.56
N LYS A 449 -15.02 6.31 6.16
CA LYS A 449 -15.97 6.21 7.28
C LYS A 449 -15.30 6.45 8.63
N GLY A 450 -13.98 6.32 8.73
CA GLY A 450 -13.22 6.45 9.97
C GLY A 450 -13.52 5.34 10.99
N PHE A 451 -12.67 5.23 12.00
CA PHE A 451 -12.74 4.15 13.02
C PHE A 451 -13.72 4.46 14.19
N SER A 452 -14.23 5.69 14.32
CA SER A 452 -14.98 6.17 15.49
C SER A 452 -16.50 5.95 15.47
N GLY A 453 -17.04 5.13 14.56
CA GLY A 453 -18.49 4.93 14.33
C GLY A 453 -19.36 4.46 15.50
N LYS A 454 -18.82 4.29 16.72
CA LYS A 454 -19.60 3.92 17.93
C LYS A 454 -19.63 4.97 19.03
N LYS A 455 -18.75 5.96 19.07
CA LYS A 455 -18.75 6.97 20.17
C LYS A 455 -19.87 8.01 20.06
N ASN A 456 -20.35 8.33 18.87
CA ASN A 456 -21.39 9.36 18.69
C ASN A 456 -22.83 8.89 19.01
N LYS A 457 -23.10 7.58 19.10
CA LYS A 457 -24.42 7.08 19.52
C LYS A 457 -24.60 7.09 21.04
N VAL A 458 -23.55 7.01 21.81
CA VAL A 458 -23.63 7.04 23.28
C VAL A 458 -23.79 8.48 23.79
N LYS A 459 -23.09 9.46 23.22
CA LYS A 459 -23.27 10.88 23.59
C LYS A 459 -24.61 11.47 23.18
N ALA A 460 -25.21 11.02 22.09
CA ALA A 460 -26.54 11.44 21.67
C ALA A 460 -27.66 10.84 22.56
N ALA A 461 -27.44 9.67 23.17
CA ALA A 461 -28.36 9.05 24.11
C ALA A 461 -28.27 9.67 25.52
N GLU A 462 -27.10 10.15 25.92
CA GLU A 462 -26.92 10.85 27.21
C GLU A 462 -27.41 12.30 27.19
N SER A 463 -27.42 12.97 26.03
CA SER A 463 -27.98 14.34 25.91
C SER A 463 -29.48 14.41 25.73
N SER A 464 -30.16 13.30 25.45
CA SER A 464 -31.63 13.22 25.37
C SER A 464 -32.34 12.73 26.64
N GLY A 465 -31.57 12.48 27.71
CA GLY A 465 -32.08 11.90 28.98
C GLY A 465 -32.23 12.88 30.15
N VAL A 466 -32.03 14.19 29.94
CA VAL A 466 -32.23 15.20 31.03
C VAL A 466 -33.27 16.22 30.60
N GLY A 467 -34.50 15.88 30.80
CA GLY A 467 -35.64 16.77 30.55
C GLY A 467 -36.95 16.12 30.97
N GLY A 468 -37.16 15.98 32.29
CA GLY A 468 -38.44 15.51 32.81
C GLY A 468 -38.43 15.38 34.31
N THR A 469 -39.13 16.34 34.93
CA THR A 469 -39.83 16.35 36.18
C THR A 469 -39.31 17.22 37.33
N LEU A 470 -40.16 18.19 37.51
CA LEU A 470 -40.56 19.01 38.69
C LEU A 470 -39.83 20.31 38.85
#